data_bf052c6577bef650c6e423735df63160
#
_entry.id   bf052c6577bef650c6e423735df63160
#
_cell.length_a   1.000
_cell.length_b   1.000
_cell.length_c   1.000
_cell.angle_alpha   90.00
_cell.angle_beta   90.00
_cell.angle_gamma   90.00
#
_symmetry.space_group_name_H-M   'P 1'
#
loop_
_entity.id
_entity.type
_entity.pdbx_description
1 polymer ?
#
loop_
_entity_poly.entity_id
_entity_poly.type
_entity_poly.pdbx_seq_one_letter_code
_entity_poly.pdbx_strand_id
1 'polypeptide(L)'
;GIGLEVAEFEKRKAAGTMTGHVGFAESIRMITDALGWKLDKFEQDMEPIVTDVDRKSPYGFAAAGHVAGVAMKGWGTVDGQVKIEMDHPQQIEPEQVGIHTGDYVEIQGIPPVNMVNTPEIEGGIGTMAMIMNCIPHVINARPGLKTMVDIPVPHAIMGDMRDMIDEDCKLVK
;
A
#
# COMPACT_ATOMS: atom_id res chain seq x y z
N GLY A 1 14.55 -5.30 8.29
CA GLY A 1 14.65 -6.62 8.95
C GLY A 1 15.39 -7.69 8.16
N ILE A 2 15.79 -7.39 6.90
CA ILE A 2 16.48 -8.37 6.03
C ILE A 2 17.80 -8.84 6.68
N GLY A 3 18.00 -10.16 6.70
CA GLY A 3 19.20 -10.80 7.22
C GLY A 3 19.23 -10.98 8.74
N LEU A 4 18.23 -10.55 9.47
CA LEU A 4 18.16 -10.77 10.92
C LEU A 4 17.88 -12.25 11.23
N GLU A 5 18.42 -12.71 12.37
CA GLU A 5 17.90 -13.93 13.00
C GLU A 5 16.47 -13.68 13.50
N VAL A 6 15.64 -14.71 13.47
CA VAL A 6 14.25 -14.63 13.91
C VAL A 6 14.12 -14.12 15.36
N ALA A 7 14.97 -14.60 16.26
CA ALA A 7 14.97 -14.17 17.65
C ALA A 7 15.28 -12.67 17.82
N GLU A 8 16.19 -12.12 17.02
CA GLU A 8 16.50 -10.69 17.04
C GLU A 8 15.34 -9.86 16.43
N PHE A 9 14.68 -10.39 15.39
CA PHE A 9 13.47 -9.75 14.83
C PHE A 9 12.38 -9.64 15.90
N GLU A 10 12.05 -10.74 16.57
CA GLU A 10 11.02 -10.76 17.63
C GLU A 10 11.37 -9.83 18.80
N LYS A 11 12.64 -9.80 19.21
CA LYS A 11 13.11 -8.87 20.23
C LYS A 11 12.91 -7.41 19.82
N ARG A 12 13.24 -7.06 18.57
CA ARG A 12 13.05 -5.69 18.04
C ARG A 12 11.57 -5.36 17.87
N LYS A 13 10.77 -6.31 17.42
CA LYS A 13 9.30 -6.17 17.35
C LYS A 13 8.73 -5.84 18.72
N ALA A 14 9.05 -6.63 19.74
CA ALA A 14 8.61 -6.41 21.12
C ALA A 14 9.07 -5.06 21.71
N ALA A 15 10.27 -4.60 21.30
CA ALA A 15 10.80 -3.30 21.71
C ALA A 15 10.24 -2.11 20.91
N GLY A 16 9.38 -2.35 19.89
CA GLY A 16 8.85 -1.30 19.02
C GLY A 16 9.90 -0.62 18.12
N THR A 17 11.03 -1.30 17.89
CA THR A 17 12.13 -0.77 17.06
C THR A 17 12.17 -1.35 15.64
N MET A 18 11.23 -2.25 15.31
CA MET A 18 11.00 -2.69 13.94
C MET A 18 10.14 -1.68 13.20
N THR A 19 10.57 -1.35 12.00
CA THR A 19 9.77 -0.57 11.07
C THR A 19 9.28 -1.48 9.94
N GLY A 20 7.98 -1.46 9.72
CA GLY A 20 7.37 -2.10 8.57
C GLY A 20 6.86 -1.04 7.59
N HIS A 21 5.95 -1.45 6.71
CA HIS A 21 5.24 -0.52 5.84
C HIS A 21 4.37 0.41 6.69
N VAL A 22 4.42 1.70 6.40
CA VAL A 22 3.58 2.73 7.04
C VAL A 22 2.42 3.07 6.12
N GLY A 23 1.27 3.52 6.69
CA GLY A 23 0.14 3.99 5.90
C GLY A 23 -1.09 3.09 5.94
N PHE A 24 -1.07 1.94 6.65
CA PHE A 24 -2.24 1.06 6.77
C PHE A 24 -3.42 1.76 7.45
N ALA A 25 -3.15 2.52 8.53
CA ALA A 25 -4.18 3.27 9.23
C ALA A 25 -4.85 4.31 8.32
N GLU A 26 -4.04 5.03 7.54
CA GLU A 26 -4.50 6.04 6.60
C GLU A 26 -5.32 5.41 5.48
N SER A 27 -4.85 4.30 4.92
CA SER A 27 -5.55 3.57 3.85
C SER A 27 -6.90 3.03 4.31
N ILE A 28 -6.95 2.39 5.48
CA ILE A 28 -8.19 1.87 6.06
C ILE A 28 -9.16 3.03 6.36
N ARG A 29 -8.67 4.14 6.91
CA ARG A 29 -9.50 5.31 7.16
C ARG A 29 -10.02 5.93 5.89
N MET A 30 -9.20 6.05 4.86
CA MET A 30 -9.61 6.56 3.55
C MET A 30 -10.75 5.71 2.96
N ILE A 31 -10.67 4.38 3.06
CA ILE A 31 -11.73 3.48 2.58
C ILE A 31 -13.00 3.66 3.40
N THR A 32 -12.90 3.67 4.73
CA THR A 32 -14.09 3.84 5.59
C THR A 32 -14.75 5.20 5.38
N ASP A 33 -13.97 6.27 5.26
CA ASP A 33 -14.49 7.62 5.01
C ASP A 33 -15.19 7.70 3.64
N ALA A 34 -14.61 7.11 2.60
CA ALA A 34 -15.20 7.06 1.27
C ALA A 34 -16.52 6.27 1.23
N LEU A 35 -16.66 5.24 2.07
CA LEU A 35 -17.88 4.43 2.19
C LEU A 35 -18.88 5.01 3.19
N GLY A 36 -18.55 6.11 3.88
CA GLY A 36 -19.38 6.69 4.94
C GLY A 36 -19.46 5.79 6.19
N TRP A 37 -18.49 4.92 6.40
CA TRP A 37 -18.43 4.03 7.55
C TRP A 37 -17.68 4.70 8.71
N LYS A 38 -18.12 4.44 9.92
CA LYS A 38 -17.41 4.86 11.13
C LYS A 38 -16.44 3.76 11.53
N LEU A 39 -15.14 4.04 11.43
CA LEU A 39 -14.10 3.13 11.90
C LEU A 39 -14.13 3.07 13.44
N ASP A 40 -14.42 1.89 14.00
CA ASP A 40 -14.43 1.67 15.45
C ASP A 40 -13.02 1.42 15.99
N LYS A 41 -12.24 0.61 15.24
CA LYS A 41 -10.89 0.17 15.65
C LYS A 41 -10.02 -0.09 14.44
N PHE A 42 -8.75 0.27 14.56
CA PHE A 42 -7.68 -0.14 13.68
C PHE A 42 -6.69 -1.02 14.45
N GLU A 43 -6.26 -2.10 13.86
CA GLU A 43 -5.21 -2.98 14.37
C GLU A 43 -4.25 -3.33 13.25
N GLN A 44 -3.00 -3.56 13.62
CA GLN A 44 -1.99 -4.07 12.70
C GLN A 44 -1.01 -4.97 13.43
N ASP A 45 -0.41 -5.89 12.69
CA ASP A 45 0.68 -6.74 13.16
C ASP A 45 1.72 -6.94 12.06
N MET A 46 2.89 -7.45 12.44
CA MET A 46 3.95 -7.82 11.51
C MET A 46 4.59 -9.14 11.94
N GLU A 47 4.94 -9.96 10.96
CA GLU A 47 5.60 -11.24 11.15
C GLU A 47 6.84 -11.32 10.26
N PRO A 48 7.90 -12.04 10.69
CA PRO A 48 9.06 -12.26 9.85
C PRO A 48 8.74 -13.23 8.72
N ILE A 49 9.15 -12.91 7.52
CA ILE A 49 9.19 -13.87 6.40
C ILE A 49 10.57 -14.52 6.44
N VAL A 50 10.62 -15.80 6.84
CA VAL A 50 11.86 -16.57 6.92
C VAL A 50 12.09 -17.32 5.61
N THR A 51 13.33 -17.37 5.14
CA THR A 51 13.68 -18.07 3.92
C THR A 51 14.39 -19.40 4.19
N ASP A 52 14.10 -20.42 3.39
CA ASP A 52 14.76 -21.71 3.45
C ASP A 52 16.05 -21.78 2.60
N VAL A 53 16.30 -20.76 1.78
CA VAL A 53 17.45 -20.64 0.90
C VAL A 53 18.10 -19.28 1.05
N ASP A 54 19.38 -19.19 0.70
CA ASP A 54 20.06 -17.89 0.62
C ASP A 54 19.42 -17.02 -0.45
N ARG A 55 19.07 -15.77 -0.09
CA ARG A 55 18.55 -14.78 -1.04
C ARG A 55 19.43 -13.54 -1.04
N LYS A 56 19.74 -13.06 -2.22
CA LYS A 56 20.58 -11.87 -2.40
C LYS A 56 19.91 -10.89 -3.35
N SER A 57 19.83 -9.64 -2.92
CA SER A 57 19.32 -8.53 -3.73
C SER A 57 20.24 -7.31 -3.61
N PRO A 58 20.03 -6.25 -4.41
CA PRO A 58 20.70 -4.97 -4.20
C PRO A 58 20.44 -4.34 -2.82
N TYR A 59 19.38 -4.75 -2.14
CA TYR A 59 18.94 -4.20 -0.86
C TYR A 59 19.47 -4.97 0.36
N GLY A 60 20.04 -6.16 0.16
CA GLY A 60 20.56 -6.96 1.25
C GLY A 60 20.68 -8.44 0.92
N PHE A 61 21.09 -9.18 1.95
CA PHE A 61 21.26 -10.64 1.92
C PHE A 61 20.52 -11.26 3.11
N ALA A 62 19.84 -12.36 2.85
CA ALA A 62 19.23 -13.21 3.87
C ALA A 62 19.72 -14.64 3.68
N ALA A 63 20.44 -15.18 4.65
CA ALA A 63 20.83 -16.58 4.66
C ALA A 63 19.64 -17.49 4.95
N ALA A 64 19.71 -18.75 4.56
CA ALA A 64 18.73 -19.75 4.94
C ALA A 64 18.50 -19.76 6.47
N GLY A 65 17.26 -19.80 6.90
CA GLY A 65 16.84 -19.68 8.31
C GLY A 65 16.75 -18.24 8.84
N HIS A 66 17.07 -17.24 8.04
CA HIS A 66 17.01 -15.81 8.42
C HIS A 66 15.82 -15.10 7.79
N VAL A 67 15.56 -13.89 8.27
CA VAL A 67 14.48 -13.03 7.80
C VAL A 67 14.80 -12.48 6.41
N ALA A 68 13.96 -12.82 5.43
CA ALA A 68 14.04 -12.30 4.06
C ALA A 68 13.06 -11.14 3.82
N GLY A 69 12.15 -10.90 4.74
CA GLY A 69 11.13 -9.87 4.61
C GLY A 69 10.21 -9.76 5.82
N VAL A 70 9.17 -8.97 5.68
CA VAL A 70 8.17 -8.72 6.72
C VAL A 70 6.78 -8.86 6.10
N ALA A 71 5.95 -9.72 6.67
CA ALA A 71 4.53 -9.77 6.38
C ALA A 71 3.80 -8.81 7.32
N MET A 72 3.15 -7.82 6.77
CA MET A 72 2.33 -6.90 7.55
C MET A 72 0.85 -7.15 7.27
N LYS A 73 0.05 -7.13 8.33
CA LYS A 73 -1.39 -7.21 8.25
C LYS A 73 -2.03 -6.04 8.98
N GLY A 74 -3.16 -5.57 8.45
CA GLY A 74 -3.95 -4.52 9.07
C GLY A 74 -5.43 -4.83 9.00
N TRP A 75 -6.17 -4.45 10.04
CA TRP A 75 -7.61 -4.70 10.13
C TRP A 75 -8.38 -3.45 10.53
N GLY A 76 -9.44 -3.17 9.80
CA GLY A 76 -10.42 -2.14 10.12
C GLY A 76 -11.73 -2.76 10.61
N THR A 77 -12.11 -2.43 11.84
CA THR A 77 -13.38 -2.86 12.44
C THR A 77 -14.43 -1.77 12.31
N VAL A 78 -15.61 -2.15 11.82
CA VAL A 78 -16.79 -1.28 11.68
C VAL A 78 -18.00 -2.06 12.18
N ASP A 79 -18.80 -1.45 13.04
CA ASP A 79 -19.96 -2.08 13.71
C ASP A 79 -19.58 -3.40 14.40
N GLY A 80 -18.43 -3.42 15.07
CA GLY A 80 -17.91 -4.56 15.81
C GLY A 80 -17.42 -5.73 14.96
N GLN A 81 -17.35 -5.59 13.62
CA GLN A 81 -16.88 -6.61 12.68
C GLN A 81 -15.69 -6.11 11.88
N VAL A 82 -14.72 -6.99 11.63
CA VAL A 82 -13.65 -6.69 10.68
C VAL A 82 -14.26 -6.60 9.27
N LYS A 83 -14.21 -5.42 8.68
CA LYS A 83 -14.73 -5.12 7.34
C LYS A 83 -13.65 -4.88 6.33
N ILE A 84 -12.45 -4.52 6.77
CA ILE A 84 -11.30 -4.26 5.90
C ILE A 84 -10.14 -5.08 6.44
N GLU A 85 -9.52 -5.86 5.58
CA GLU A 85 -8.30 -6.59 5.85
C GLU A 85 -7.27 -6.20 4.78
N MET A 86 -6.05 -5.88 5.21
CA MET A 86 -4.93 -5.57 4.35
C MET A 86 -3.79 -6.53 4.66
N ASP A 87 -3.23 -7.15 3.64
CA ASP A 87 -2.08 -8.05 3.72
C ASP A 87 -0.98 -7.55 2.79
N HIS A 88 0.22 -7.34 3.32
CA HIS A 88 1.33 -6.80 2.55
C HIS A 88 2.63 -7.54 2.91
N PRO A 89 2.87 -8.72 2.30
CA PRO A 89 4.11 -9.45 2.45
C PRO A 89 5.21 -8.81 1.60
N GLN A 90 6.15 -8.13 2.23
CA GLN A 90 7.26 -7.45 1.60
C GLN A 90 8.56 -8.23 1.83
N GLN A 91 9.15 -8.78 0.78
CA GLN A 91 10.34 -9.63 0.88
C GLN A 91 11.29 -9.45 -0.30
N ILE A 92 12.57 -9.80 -0.11
CA ILE A 92 13.55 -9.77 -1.20
C ILE A 92 13.46 -11.04 -2.06
N GLU A 93 13.57 -10.86 -3.38
CA GLU A 93 13.69 -11.93 -4.39
C GLU A 93 12.68 -13.07 -4.18
N PRO A 94 11.36 -12.80 -4.12
CA PRO A 94 10.35 -13.83 -3.89
C PRO A 94 10.36 -14.94 -4.96
N GLU A 95 10.76 -14.62 -6.18
CA GLU A 95 10.84 -15.55 -7.30
C GLU A 95 11.87 -16.67 -7.06
N GLN A 96 12.90 -16.43 -6.26
CA GLN A 96 13.89 -17.46 -5.92
C GLN A 96 13.30 -18.63 -5.13
N VAL A 97 12.12 -18.45 -4.56
CA VAL A 97 11.35 -19.50 -3.87
C VAL A 97 10.01 -19.79 -4.54
N GLY A 98 9.87 -19.40 -5.81
CA GLY A 98 8.67 -19.70 -6.62
C GLY A 98 7.43 -18.89 -6.26
N ILE A 99 7.58 -17.79 -5.51
CA ILE A 99 6.48 -16.88 -5.20
C ILE A 99 6.33 -15.88 -6.35
N HIS A 100 5.13 -15.80 -6.90
CA HIS A 100 4.76 -14.78 -7.87
C HIS A 100 4.09 -13.62 -7.16
N THR A 101 4.48 -12.41 -7.52
CA THR A 101 3.93 -11.18 -6.94
C THR A 101 2.65 -10.75 -7.65
N GLY A 102 1.81 -9.97 -6.96
CA GLY A 102 0.58 -9.44 -7.52
C GLY A 102 -0.15 -8.53 -6.55
N ASP A 103 -1.02 -7.70 -7.11
CA ASP A 103 -1.97 -6.88 -6.36
C ASP A 103 -3.36 -7.53 -6.43
N TYR A 104 -3.99 -7.70 -5.30
CA TYR A 104 -5.28 -8.38 -5.16
C TYR A 104 -6.26 -7.47 -4.42
N VAL A 105 -7.46 -7.30 -4.98
CA VAL A 105 -8.57 -6.59 -4.32
C VAL A 105 -9.80 -7.46 -4.39
N GLU A 106 -10.28 -7.88 -3.23
CA GLU A 106 -11.49 -8.67 -3.08
C GLU A 106 -12.56 -7.86 -2.34
N ILE A 107 -13.73 -7.69 -2.96
CA ILE A 107 -14.86 -7.00 -2.35
C ILE A 107 -16.04 -7.98 -2.25
N GLN A 108 -16.44 -8.28 -1.02
CA GLN A 108 -17.62 -9.12 -0.74
C GLN A 108 -18.88 -8.24 -0.78
N GLY A 109 -19.34 -7.96 -1.98
CA GLY A 109 -20.49 -7.10 -2.25
C GLY A 109 -21.52 -7.77 -3.14
N ILE A 110 -22.50 -7.00 -3.60
CA ILE A 110 -23.52 -7.45 -4.57
C ILE A 110 -23.46 -6.51 -5.79
N PRO A 111 -22.86 -6.96 -6.90
CA PRO A 111 -22.10 -8.19 -7.09
C PRO A 111 -20.76 -8.20 -6.35
N PRO A 112 -20.14 -9.37 -6.13
CA PRO A 112 -18.77 -9.42 -5.63
C PRO A 112 -17.78 -8.93 -6.70
N VAL A 113 -16.66 -8.36 -6.27
CA VAL A 113 -15.59 -7.89 -7.16
C VAL A 113 -14.27 -8.56 -6.77
N ASN A 114 -13.60 -9.16 -7.74
CA ASN A 114 -12.26 -9.69 -7.61
C ASN A 114 -11.39 -9.07 -8.69
N MET A 115 -10.40 -8.29 -8.28
CA MET A 115 -9.42 -7.67 -9.18
C MET A 115 -8.05 -8.24 -8.87
N VAL A 116 -7.33 -8.59 -9.92
CA VAL A 116 -5.96 -9.12 -9.82
C VAL A 116 -5.10 -8.44 -10.85
N ASN A 117 -3.95 -7.96 -10.42
CA ASN A 117 -2.88 -7.49 -11.28
C ASN A 117 -1.62 -8.33 -11.03
N THR A 118 -1.13 -9.04 -12.03
CA THR A 118 0.06 -9.89 -11.96
C THR A 118 0.97 -9.66 -13.17
N PRO A 119 2.27 -9.43 -12.98
CA PRO A 119 2.92 -9.19 -11.70
C PRO A 119 2.39 -7.93 -11.01
N GLU A 120 2.78 -7.70 -9.78
CA GLU A 120 2.44 -6.48 -9.04
C GLU A 120 2.85 -5.22 -9.79
N ILE A 121 2.18 -4.11 -9.52
CA ILE A 121 2.64 -2.79 -9.97
C ILE A 121 3.87 -2.42 -9.14
N GLU A 122 5.01 -2.25 -9.81
CA GLU A 122 6.22 -1.80 -9.13
C GLU A 122 5.96 -0.50 -8.38
N GLY A 123 6.20 -0.51 -7.05
CA GLY A 123 5.81 0.58 -6.15
C GLY A 123 6.35 1.95 -6.54
N GLY A 124 7.58 2.03 -7.08
CA GLY A 124 8.16 3.28 -7.58
C GLY A 124 7.41 3.83 -8.80
N ILE A 125 7.10 2.97 -9.76
CA ILE A 125 6.35 3.34 -10.98
C ILE A 125 4.92 3.73 -10.60
N GLY A 126 4.25 2.93 -9.78
CA GLY A 126 2.89 3.21 -9.30
C GLY A 126 2.79 4.55 -8.58
N THR A 127 3.73 4.83 -7.68
CA THR A 127 3.80 6.11 -6.95
C THR A 127 3.98 7.30 -7.90
N MET A 128 4.91 7.21 -8.85
CA MET A 128 5.11 8.28 -9.84
C MET A 128 3.86 8.49 -10.69
N ALA A 129 3.23 7.41 -11.16
CA ALA A 129 2.00 7.50 -11.95
C ALA A 129 0.87 8.18 -11.18
N MET A 130 0.66 7.80 -9.91
CA MET A 130 -0.35 8.42 -9.06
C MET A 130 -0.09 9.91 -8.86
N ILE A 131 1.14 10.31 -8.51
CA ILE A 131 1.51 11.71 -8.32
C ILE A 131 1.27 12.52 -9.59
N MET A 132 1.76 12.04 -10.73
CA MET A 132 1.64 12.75 -12.00
C MET A 132 0.18 12.92 -12.43
N ASN A 133 -0.61 11.85 -12.32
CA ASN A 133 -2.01 11.88 -12.72
C ASN A 133 -2.91 12.68 -11.74
N CYS A 134 -2.45 12.94 -10.51
CA CYS A 134 -3.15 13.82 -9.56
C CYS A 134 -2.94 15.32 -9.84
N ILE A 135 -1.89 15.71 -10.57
CA ILE A 135 -1.54 17.14 -10.74
C ILE A 135 -2.71 17.99 -11.23
N PRO A 136 -3.41 17.69 -12.34
CA PRO A 136 -4.51 18.54 -12.80
C PRO A 136 -5.68 18.54 -11.81
N HIS A 137 -5.96 17.43 -11.15
CA HIS A 137 -7.03 17.34 -10.15
C HIS A 137 -6.75 18.22 -8.93
N VAL A 138 -5.49 18.29 -8.49
CA VAL A 138 -5.09 19.17 -7.38
C VAL A 138 -5.16 20.64 -7.78
N ILE A 139 -4.74 20.98 -9.01
CA ILE A 139 -4.81 22.36 -9.52
C ILE A 139 -6.27 22.83 -9.61
N ASN A 140 -7.17 21.97 -10.09
CA ASN A 140 -8.59 22.28 -10.24
C ASN A 140 -9.37 22.23 -8.91
N ALA A 141 -8.77 21.67 -7.86
CA ALA A 141 -9.43 21.54 -6.56
C ALA A 141 -9.61 22.90 -5.88
N ARG A 142 -10.71 23.05 -5.13
CA ARG A 142 -10.90 24.24 -4.28
C ARG A 142 -9.76 24.37 -3.29
N PRO A 143 -9.30 25.60 -2.95
CA PRO A 143 -8.24 25.81 -1.97
C PRO A 143 -8.48 25.10 -0.64
N GLY A 144 -7.41 24.62 -0.01
CA GLY A 144 -7.42 23.93 1.26
C GLY A 144 -6.69 22.59 1.22
N LEU A 145 -6.57 21.94 2.37
CA LEU A 145 -6.02 20.59 2.46
C LEU A 145 -6.97 19.61 1.76
N LYS A 146 -6.43 18.77 0.90
CA LYS A 146 -7.15 17.74 0.14
C LYS A 146 -6.57 16.38 0.41
N THR A 147 -7.44 15.39 0.41
CA THR A 147 -7.10 13.98 0.45
C THR A 147 -7.49 13.29 -0.85
N MET A 148 -7.16 12.03 -1.03
CA MET A 148 -7.52 11.26 -2.23
C MET A 148 -9.04 11.07 -2.40
N VAL A 149 -9.82 11.22 -1.34
CA VAL A 149 -11.30 11.17 -1.41
C VAL A 149 -11.94 12.51 -1.79
N ASP A 150 -11.16 13.60 -1.77
CA ASP A 150 -11.64 14.95 -2.12
C ASP A 150 -11.40 15.30 -3.58
N ILE A 151 -10.66 14.50 -4.31
CA ILE A 151 -10.33 14.70 -5.73
C ILE A 151 -10.86 13.53 -6.56
N PRO A 152 -11.09 13.71 -7.87
CA PRO A 152 -11.45 12.61 -8.76
C PRO A 152 -10.40 11.48 -8.73
N VAL A 153 -10.84 10.24 -8.92
CA VAL A 153 -9.93 9.10 -9.02
C VAL A 153 -8.94 9.33 -10.16
N PRO A 154 -7.64 9.33 -9.91
CA PRO A 154 -6.65 9.54 -10.95
C PRO A 154 -6.70 8.43 -12.00
N HIS A 155 -6.53 8.81 -13.25
CA HIS A 155 -6.44 7.90 -14.39
C HIS A 155 -5.33 8.35 -15.34
N ALA A 156 -4.90 7.47 -16.23
CA ALA A 156 -3.86 7.79 -17.21
C ALA A 156 -4.28 8.96 -18.11
N ILE A 157 -3.43 9.96 -18.21
CA ILE A 157 -3.62 11.14 -19.06
C ILE A 157 -2.86 10.90 -20.36
N MET A 158 -3.59 10.73 -21.47
CA MET A 158 -3.03 10.35 -22.75
C MET A 158 -2.69 11.55 -23.66
N GLY A 159 -2.81 12.76 -23.16
CA GLY A 159 -2.57 13.99 -23.90
C GLY A 159 -1.76 15.01 -23.09
N ASP A 160 -1.86 16.27 -23.48
CA ASP A 160 -1.26 17.37 -22.72
C ASP A 160 -2.05 17.56 -21.42
N MET A 161 -1.39 17.36 -20.30
CA MET A 161 -1.97 17.49 -18.97
C MET A 161 -2.57 18.91 -18.73
N ARG A 162 -2.06 19.93 -19.42
CA ARG A 162 -2.56 21.31 -19.32
C ARG A 162 -3.99 21.46 -19.89
N ASP A 163 -4.40 20.57 -20.78
CA ASP A 163 -5.75 20.58 -21.33
C ASP A 163 -6.82 20.13 -20.32
N MET A 164 -6.38 19.48 -19.23
CA MET A 164 -7.25 19.06 -18.14
C MET A 164 -7.38 20.12 -17.03
N ILE A 165 -6.71 21.26 -17.15
CA ILE A 165 -6.78 22.33 -16.17
C ILE A 165 -7.94 23.26 -16.56
N ASP A 166 -8.83 23.51 -15.60
CA ASP A 166 -9.98 24.40 -15.77
C ASP A 166 -9.52 25.83 -16.13
N GLU A 167 -10.26 26.52 -16.99
CA GLU A 167 -9.89 27.86 -17.46
C GLU A 167 -9.68 28.86 -16.32
N ASP A 168 -10.51 28.77 -15.28
CA ASP A 168 -10.39 29.62 -14.09
C ASP A 168 -9.10 29.38 -13.30
N CYS A 169 -8.49 28.21 -13.46
CA CYS A 169 -7.24 27.81 -12.82
C CYS A 169 -6.00 28.09 -13.67
N LYS A 170 -6.16 28.42 -14.96
CA LYS A 170 -5.07 28.75 -15.88
C LYS A 170 -4.48 30.15 -15.68
N LEU A 171 -5.01 30.92 -14.76
CA LEU A 171 -4.79 32.36 -14.66
C LEU A 171 -3.62 32.81 -13.77
N VAL A 172 -2.56 32.04 -13.66
CA VAL A 172 -1.33 32.62 -13.12
C VAL A 172 -0.26 32.56 -14.22
N LYS A 173 -0.22 33.64 -15.00
CA LYS A 173 0.95 33.93 -15.84
C LYS A 173 2.04 34.55 -15.01
#